data_5f3443c697d489672933421c788d9e9b
#
_entry.id   5f3443c697d489672933421c788d9e9b
#
_cell.length_a   1.000
_cell.length_b   1.000
_cell.length_c   1.000
_cell.angle_alpha   90.00
_cell.angle_beta   90.00
_cell.angle_gamma   90.00
#
_symmetry.space_group_name_H-M   'P 1'
#
loop_
_entity.id
_entity.type
_entity.pdbx_description
1 polymer ?
#
loop_
_entity_poly.entity_id
_entity_poly.type
_entity_poly.pdbx_seq_one_letter_code
_entity_poly.pdbx_strand_id
1 'polypeptide(L)'
;NYAPANVPSPGEQWSLLCEISESEKKPVNHENVLEETIQGLQQVGLIDNSDQIISRWKTYLPYGYPTPFLGRDELIESIEPILRSMEIYSRGRFGGWKYEVSNQDHSLMQGVEAINHIIFKEDEITYFSPKTVNGR
;
A
#
# COMPACT_ATOMS: atom_id res chain seq x y z
N ASN A 1 -12.16 4.36 -8.70
CA ASN A 1 -12.21 3.75 -10.04
C ASN A 1 -12.22 2.23 -9.99
N TYR A 2 -13.31 1.68 -9.48
CA TYR A 2 -13.49 0.23 -9.48
C TYR A 2 -14.20 -0.22 -10.76
N ALA A 3 -13.94 -1.47 -11.15
CA ALA A 3 -14.60 -2.04 -12.31
C ALA A 3 -16.13 -2.00 -12.13
N PRO A 4 -16.92 -1.74 -13.19
CA PRO A 4 -18.37 -1.71 -13.08
C PRO A 4 -18.98 -2.96 -12.46
N ALA A 5 -18.31 -4.11 -12.58
CA ALA A 5 -18.75 -5.37 -11.97
C ALA A 5 -18.65 -5.39 -10.43
N ASN A 6 -17.99 -4.39 -9.81
CA ASN A 6 -17.86 -4.30 -8.36
C ASN A 6 -19.05 -3.63 -7.68
N VAL A 7 -20.03 -3.16 -8.44
CA VAL A 7 -21.27 -2.57 -7.93
C VAL A 7 -22.49 -3.22 -8.56
N PRO A 8 -23.61 -3.39 -7.81
CA PRO A 8 -24.80 -4.08 -8.33
C PRO A 8 -25.46 -3.39 -9.53
N SER A 9 -25.40 -2.06 -9.59
CA SER A 9 -26.01 -1.24 -10.66
C SER A 9 -24.98 -0.27 -11.22
N PRO A 10 -24.14 -0.69 -12.19
CA PRO A 10 -23.14 0.17 -12.82
C PRO A 10 -23.80 1.40 -13.48
N GLY A 11 -23.27 2.59 -13.22
CA GLY A 11 -23.81 3.86 -13.70
C GLY A 11 -24.82 4.52 -12.74
N GLU A 12 -25.43 3.78 -11.86
CA GLU A 12 -26.33 4.30 -10.81
C GLU A 12 -25.65 4.23 -9.42
N GLN A 13 -24.76 3.28 -9.23
CA GLN A 13 -24.04 3.05 -7.98
C GLN A 13 -22.53 3.13 -8.18
N TRP A 14 -21.83 3.56 -7.16
CA TRP A 14 -20.39 3.65 -7.10
C TRP A 14 -19.89 3.41 -5.68
N SER A 15 -18.59 3.22 -5.52
CA SER A 15 -18.00 2.98 -4.21
C SER A 15 -16.79 3.88 -3.96
N LEU A 16 -16.57 4.20 -2.69
CA LEU A 16 -15.37 4.90 -2.22
C LEU A 16 -14.59 4.00 -1.28
N LEU A 17 -13.29 3.94 -1.48
CA LEU A 17 -12.34 3.43 -0.51
C LEU A 17 -11.62 4.62 0.14
N CYS A 18 -11.73 4.73 1.46
CA CYS A 18 -11.07 5.76 2.25
C CYS A 18 -10.02 5.12 3.14
N GLU A 19 -8.78 5.58 3.02
CA GLU A 19 -7.67 5.13 3.85
C GLU A 19 -7.37 6.20 4.91
N ILE A 20 -7.55 5.85 6.17
CA ILE A 20 -7.30 6.72 7.32
C ILE A 20 -6.05 6.21 8.03
N SER A 21 -4.97 6.99 7.99
CA SER A 21 -3.75 6.67 8.72
C SER A 21 -3.89 6.96 10.20
N GLU A 22 -3.35 6.07 11.03
CA GLU A 22 -3.29 6.20 12.47
C GLU A 22 -1.85 6.08 12.98
N SER A 23 -1.52 6.80 14.04
CA SER A 23 -0.25 6.68 14.76
C SER A 23 -0.41 7.21 16.18
N GLU A 24 0.60 7.03 17.02
CA GLU A 24 0.63 7.63 18.37
C GLU A 24 0.45 9.16 18.35
N LYS A 25 0.93 9.82 17.28
CA LYS A 25 0.80 11.28 17.10
C LYS A 25 -0.49 11.70 16.39
N LYS A 26 -1.19 10.75 15.79
CA LYS A 26 -2.47 10.95 15.09
C LYS A 26 -3.41 9.82 15.49
N PRO A 27 -3.92 9.83 16.72
CA PRO A 27 -4.88 8.82 17.15
C PRO A 27 -6.20 8.95 16.39
N VAL A 28 -6.87 7.83 16.15
CA VAL A 28 -8.18 7.75 15.50
C VAL A 28 -9.22 7.23 16.48
N ASN A 29 -10.36 7.89 16.55
CA ASN A 29 -11.51 7.37 17.29
C ASN A 29 -12.21 6.29 16.45
N HIS A 30 -11.92 5.03 16.73
CA HIS A 30 -12.46 3.89 15.99
C HIS A 30 -13.98 3.76 16.07
N GLU A 31 -14.62 4.33 17.08
CA GLU A 31 -16.09 4.31 17.20
C GLU A 31 -16.72 5.26 16.18
N ASN A 32 -16.13 6.43 15.99
CA ASN A 32 -16.69 7.52 15.19
C ASN A 32 -16.09 7.64 13.78
N VAL A 33 -15.01 6.91 13.46
CA VAL A 33 -14.25 7.07 12.22
C VAL A 33 -15.10 6.99 10.95
N LEU A 34 -16.14 6.18 10.91
CA LEU A 34 -17.05 6.11 9.77
C LEU A 34 -17.81 7.41 9.57
N GLU A 35 -18.39 7.96 10.62
CA GLU A 35 -19.17 9.20 10.56
C GLU A 35 -18.25 10.40 10.26
N GLU A 36 -17.06 10.46 10.87
CA GLU A 36 -16.06 11.49 10.58
C GLU A 36 -15.61 11.43 9.13
N THR A 37 -15.43 10.22 8.59
CA THR A 37 -15.07 10.03 7.17
C THR A 37 -16.16 10.52 6.24
N ILE A 38 -17.43 10.19 6.52
CA ILE A 38 -18.58 10.66 5.72
C ILE A 38 -18.67 12.18 5.76
N GLN A 39 -18.51 12.78 6.92
CA GLN A 39 -18.48 14.25 7.05
C GLN A 39 -17.34 14.87 6.25
N GLY A 40 -16.14 14.27 6.29
CA GLY A 40 -15.00 14.69 5.48
C GLY A 40 -15.28 14.61 3.97
N LEU A 41 -15.91 13.53 3.51
CA LEU A 41 -16.29 13.37 2.10
C LEU A 41 -17.32 14.43 1.67
N GLN A 42 -18.28 14.77 2.54
CA GLN A 42 -19.22 15.85 2.30
C GLN A 42 -18.55 17.23 2.25
N GLN A 43 -17.63 17.49 3.16
CA GLN A 43 -16.89 18.76 3.21
C GLN A 43 -16.06 19.02 1.95
N VAL A 44 -15.51 17.97 1.34
CA VAL A 44 -14.73 18.08 0.10
C VAL A 44 -15.58 17.90 -1.18
N GLY A 45 -16.91 17.73 -1.02
CA GLY A 45 -17.83 17.61 -2.14
C GLY A 45 -17.73 16.33 -2.97
N LEU A 46 -17.22 15.25 -2.37
CA LEU A 46 -17.19 13.92 -3.01
C LEU A 46 -18.53 13.19 -2.87
N ILE A 47 -19.30 13.50 -1.85
CA ILE A 47 -20.69 13.11 -1.67
C ILE A 47 -21.48 14.32 -1.20
N ASP A 48 -22.78 14.33 -1.45
CA ASP A 48 -23.70 15.38 -0.97
C ASP A 48 -24.94 14.80 -0.26
N ASN A 49 -25.84 15.69 0.15
CA ASN A 49 -27.03 15.30 0.90
C ASN A 49 -28.09 14.55 0.06
N SER A 50 -27.95 14.54 -1.27
CA SER A 50 -28.82 13.79 -2.18
C SER A 50 -28.32 12.36 -2.40
N ASP A 51 -27.04 12.09 -2.06
CA ASP A 51 -26.45 10.77 -2.20
C ASP A 51 -26.97 9.80 -1.13
N GLN A 52 -27.45 8.65 -1.55
CA GLN A 52 -27.88 7.59 -0.66
C GLN A 52 -26.74 6.62 -0.37
N ILE A 53 -26.25 6.59 0.86
CA ILE A 53 -25.27 5.60 1.29
C ILE A 53 -25.99 4.26 1.53
N ILE A 54 -25.78 3.31 0.62
CA ILE A 54 -26.43 2.00 0.62
C ILE A 54 -25.75 1.05 1.62
N SER A 55 -24.41 1.08 1.69
CA SER A 55 -23.62 0.22 2.58
C SER A 55 -22.39 0.93 3.10
N ARG A 56 -21.96 0.50 4.29
CA ARG A 56 -20.75 0.98 4.96
C ARG A 56 -19.99 -0.21 5.52
N TRP A 57 -18.70 -0.17 5.37
CA TRP A 57 -17.84 -1.18 5.96
C TRP A 57 -16.51 -0.54 6.40
N LYS A 58 -15.97 -1.01 7.51
CA LYS A 58 -14.64 -0.61 7.96
C LYS A 58 -13.85 -1.81 8.44
N THR A 59 -12.56 -1.75 8.28
CA THR A 59 -11.62 -2.67 8.90
C THR A 59 -10.41 -1.89 9.44
N TYR A 60 -9.78 -2.44 10.45
CA TYR A 60 -8.54 -1.93 11.00
C TYR A 60 -7.40 -2.89 10.64
N LEU A 61 -6.35 -2.33 10.05
CA LEU A 61 -5.15 -3.06 9.68
C LEU A 61 -3.97 -2.49 10.48
N PRO A 62 -3.51 -3.17 11.54
CA PRO A 62 -2.44 -2.65 12.39
C PRO A 62 -1.11 -2.46 11.64
N TYR A 63 -0.94 -3.17 10.53
CA TYR A 63 0.24 -3.09 9.65
C TYR A 63 -0.21 -2.87 8.21
N GLY A 64 -0.74 -1.68 7.92
CA GLY A 64 -1.22 -1.34 6.57
C GLY A 64 -0.08 -1.06 5.58
N TYR A 65 0.99 -0.40 6.05
CA TYR A 65 2.14 0.00 5.24
C TYR A 65 3.46 -0.13 6.00
N PRO A 66 4.57 -0.40 5.30
CA PRO A 66 5.91 -0.23 5.85
C PRO A 66 6.17 1.28 6.02
N THR A 67 6.13 1.75 7.27
CA THR A 67 6.28 3.17 7.57
C THR A 67 7.72 3.63 7.28
N PRO A 68 7.94 4.62 6.40
CA PRO A 68 9.24 5.22 6.20
C PRO A 68 9.73 5.93 7.48
N PHE A 69 11.00 5.80 7.79
CA PHE A 69 11.65 6.50 8.91
C PHE A 69 13.05 6.96 8.50
N LEU A 70 13.57 7.93 9.24
CA LEU A 70 14.94 8.43 9.00
C LEU A 70 15.96 7.31 9.29
N GLY A 71 16.92 7.11 8.37
CA GLY A 71 17.92 6.04 8.48
C GLY A 71 17.42 4.66 8.01
N ARG A 72 16.21 4.57 7.41
CA ARG A 72 15.69 3.31 6.87
C ARG A 72 16.61 2.70 5.84
N ASP A 73 17.09 3.50 4.90
CA ASP A 73 17.86 3.00 3.76
C ASP A 73 19.19 2.43 4.23
N GLU A 74 19.89 3.14 5.11
CA GLU A 74 21.15 2.65 5.70
C GLU A 74 20.94 1.34 6.47
N LEU A 75 19.82 1.22 7.18
CA LEU A 75 19.48 -0.01 7.91
C LEU A 75 19.24 -1.18 6.93
N ILE A 76 18.43 -0.96 5.89
CA ILE A 76 18.14 -1.97 4.87
C ILE A 76 19.43 -2.40 4.16
N GLU A 77 20.27 -1.44 3.76
CA GLU A 77 21.56 -1.71 3.09
C GLU A 77 22.53 -2.49 3.98
N SER A 78 22.43 -2.34 5.30
CA SER A 78 23.26 -3.11 6.25
C SER A 78 22.74 -4.55 6.46
N ILE A 79 21.42 -4.76 6.41
CA ILE A 79 20.80 -6.05 6.73
C ILE A 79 20.70 -6.95 5.47
N GLU A 80 20.39 -6.37 4.31
CA GLU A 80 20.13 -7.13 3.08
C GLU A 80 21.29 -8.07 2.70
N PRO A 81 22.56 -7.65 2.71
CA PRO A 81 23.67 -8.55 2.42
C PRO A 81 23.81 -9.71 3.42
N ILE A 82 23.44 -9.47 4.69
CA ILE A 82 23.47 -10.51 5.72
C ILE A 82 22.41 -11.57 5.42
N LEU A 83 21.18 -11.14 5.15
CA LEU A 83 20.09 -12.06 4.77
C LEU A 83 20.46 -12.84 3.49
N ARG A 84 20.98 -12.15 2.49
CA ARG A 84 21.42 -12.77 1.23
C ARG A 84 22.52 -13.82 1.45
N SER A 85 23.46 -13.57 2.36
CA SER A 85 24.50 -14.56 2.70
C SER A 85 23.95 -15.83 3.37
N MET A 86 22.74 -15.72 3.93
CA MET A 86 21.97 -16.84 4.51
C MET A 86 20.96 -17.43 3.51
N GLU A 87 21.01 -17.03 2.22
CA GLU A 87 20.07 -17.41 1.17
C GLU A 87 18.61 -16.96 1.46
N ILE A 88 18.43 -15.88 2.23
CA ILE A 88 17.14 -15.28 2.54
C ILE A 88 16.93 -14.04 1.65
N TYR A 89 15.97 -14.11 0.75
CA TYR A 89 15.59 -13.04 -0.17
C TYR A 89 14.28 -12.39 0.30
N SER A 90 14.38 -11.40 1.18
CA SER A 90 13.23 -10.69 1.72
C SER A 90 12.74 -9.63 0.74
N ARG A 91 11.58 -9.84 0.12
CA ARG A 91 11.04 -9.02 -0.96
C ARG A 91 9.56 -8.71 -0.73
N GLY A 92 9.00 -7.82 -1.54
CA GLY A 92 7.61 -7.38 -1.42
C GLY A 92 7.41 -6.27 -0.40
N ARG A 93 6.15 -5.89 -0.18
CA ARG A 93 5.75 -4.73 0.63
C ARG A 93 6.42 -4.69 2.01
N PHE A 94 6.33 -5.75 2.78
CA PHE A 94 6.87 -5.82 4.14
C PHE A 94 8.25 -6.48 4.20
N GLY A 95 8.59 -7.35 3.25
CA GLY A 95 9.90 -7.98 3.22
C GLY A 95 10.99 -7.02 2.74
N GLY A 96 10.70 -6.19 1.75
CA GLY A 96 11.63 -5.18 1.24
C GLY A 96 11.69 -3.90 2.07
N TRP A 97 10.60 -3.59 2.78
CA TRP A 97 10.41 -2.36 3.57
C TRP A 97 10.70 -1.06 2.80
N LYS A 98 10.49 -1.08 1.48
CA LYS A 98 10.66 0.07 0.59
C LYS A 98 9.28 0.53 0.11
N TYR A 99 8.73 1.56 0.79
CA TYR A 99 7.40 2.11 0.51
C TYR A 99 7.23 2.51 -0.96
N GLU A 100 8.26 3.09 -1.58
CA GLU A 100 8.28 3.57 -2.95
C GLU A 100 8.07 2.49 -4.02
N VAL A 101 8.29 1.22 -3.68
CA VAL A 101 8.10 0.06 -4.57
C VAL A 101 7.35 -1.07 -3.86
N SER A 102 6.28 -0.70 -3.16
CA SER A 102 5.50 -1.63 -2.32
C SER A 102 4.08 -1.91 -2.83
N ASN A 103 3.70 -1.42 -3.99
CA ASN A 103 2.42 -1.75 -4.63
C ASN A 103 2.39 -3.21 -5.10
N GLN A 104 1.22 -3.71 -5.47
CA GLN A 104 1.05 -5.11 -5.86
C GLN A 104 1.93 -5.52 -7.04
N ASP A 105 1.98 -4.69 -8.09
CA ASP A 105 2.82 -4.88 -9.27
C ASP A 105 4.30 -4.90 -8.93
N HIS A 106 4.76 -3.95 -8.11
CA HIS A 106 6.15 -3.92 -7.62
C HIS A 106 6.49 -5.15 -6.78
N SER A 107 5.60 -5.55 -5.87
CA SER A 107 5.81 -6.72 -5.00
C SER A 107 5.86 -8.02 -5.80
N LEU A 108 5.01 -8.15 -6.84
CA LEU A 108 5.05 -9.28 -7.77
C LEU A 108 6.37 -9.29 -8.54
N MET A 109 6.77 -8.14 -9.12
CA MET A 109 8.00 -8.03 -9.90
C MET A 109 9.24 -8.33 -9.06
N GLN A 110 9.31 -7.83 -7.82
CA GLN A 110 10.39 -8.18 -6.89
C GLN A 110 10.53 -9.69 -6.68
N GLY A 111 9.40 -10.41 -6.59
CA GLY A 111 9.41 -11.87 -6.49
C GLY A 111 9.95 -12.54 -7.76
N VAL A 112 9.52 -12.08 -8.94
CA VAL A 112 10.01 -12.58 -10.24
C VAL A 112 11.52 -12.32 -10.38
N GLU A 113 11.95 -11.09 -10.11
CA GLU A 113 13.37 -10.69 -10.22
C GLU A 113 14.25 -11.46 -9.22
N ALA A 114 13.78 -11.69 -8.00
CA ALA A 114 14.53 -12.50 -7.02
C ALA A 114 14.74 -13.94 -7.50
N ILE A 115 13.74 -14.56 -8.09
CA ILE A 115 13.88 -15.91 -8.69
C ILE A 115 14.82 -15.88 -9.90
N ASN A 116 14.70 -14.91 -10.78
CA ASN A 116 15.59 -14.73 -11.91
C ASN A 116 17.05 -14.52 -11.44
N HIS A 117 17.24 -13.75 -10.39
CA HIS A 117 18.56 -13.56 -9.76
C HIS A 117 19.14 -14.89 -9.25
N ILE A 118 18.34 -15.69 -8.56
CA ILE A 118 18.79 -16.98 -8.03
C ILE A 118 19.20 -17.94 -9.15
N ILE A 119 18.40 -18.04 -10.22
CA ILE A 119 18.57 -19.04 -11.30
C ILE A 119 19.54 -18.53 -12.36
N PHE A 120 19.38 -17.28 -12.82
CA PHE A 120 20.06 -16.75 -14.02
C PHE A 120 21.09 -15.68 -13.70
N LYS A 121 21.20 -15.26 -12.43
CA LYS A 121 22.09 -14.17 -11.99
C LYS A 121 21.73 -12.81 -12.60
N GLU A 122 20.46 -12.60 -12.95
CA GLU A 122 19.94 -11.33 -13.41
C GLU A 122 19.83 -10.30 -12.27
N ASP A 123 19.78 -9.01 -12.61
CA ASP A 123 19.67 -7.94 -11.64
C ASP A 123 18.24 -7.77 -11.12
N GLU A 124 18.07 -7.50 -9.83
CA GLU A 124 16.80 -7.15 -9.20
C GLU A 124 16.59 -5.63 -9.25
N ILE A 125 16.05 -5.13 -10.36
CA ILE A 125 15.95 -3.68 -10.63
C ILE A 125 14.90 -3.02 -9.74
N THR A 126 13.74 -3.66 -9.56
CA THR A 126 12.63 -3.10 -8.79
C THR A 126 13.03 -2.85 -7.34
N TYR A 127 13.77 -3.74 -6.74
CA TYR A 127 14.20 -3.62 -5.35
C TYR A 127 15.40 -2.70 -5.16
N PHE A 128 16.45 -2.82 -6.01
CA PHE A 128 17.70 -2.09 -5.82
C PHE A 128 17.74 -0.72 -6.52
N SER A 129 16.85 -0.49 -7.49
CA SER A 129 16.82 0.76 -8.27
C SER A 129 15.41 1.36 -8.35
N PRO A 130 14.74 1.67 -7.20
CA PRO A 130 13.36 2.17 -7.18
C PRO A 130 13.14 3.41 -8.04
N LYS A 131 14.14 4.29 -8.12
CA LYS A 131 14.06 5.51 -8.94
C LYS A 131 13.94 5.22 -10.43
N THR A 132 14.58 4.14 -10.91
CA THR A 132 14.49 3.72 -12.31
C THR A 132 13.09 3.22 -12.64
N VAL A 133 12.49 2.46 -11.72
CA VAL A 133 11.15 1.89 -11.92
C VAL A 133 10.07 2.97 -11.88
N ASN A 134 10.18 3.92 -10.96
CA ASN A 134 9.20 5.00 -10.77
C ASN A 134 9.43 6.22 -11.70
N GLY A 135 10.53 6.26 -12.41
CA GLY A 135 10.88 7.35 -13.33
C GLY A 135 10.32 7.22 -14.75
N ARG A 136 9.40 6.29 -14.96
CA ARG A 136 8.77 6.02 -16.27
C ARG A 136 7.48 6.81 -16.46
#